data_48aa20b743f647f55e2bcbb205facd28
#
_entry.id   48aa20b743f647f55e2bcbb205facd28
#
_cell.length_a   1.000
_cell.length_b   1.000
_cell.length_c   1.000
_cell.angle_alpha   90.00
_cell.angle_beta   90.00
_cell.angle_gamma   90.00
#
_symmetry.space_group_name_H-M   'P 1'
#
loop_
_entity.id
_entity.type
_entity.pdbx_description
1 polymer ?
#
loop_
_entity_poly.entity_id
_entity_poly.type
_entity_poly.pdbx_seq_one_letter_code
_entity_poly.pdbx_strand_id
1 'polypeptide(L)'
;IHKSVNLTINLPDVKDQLFTSLIDNFGFRTSSSTAQTLNPYDPLFDANTNKLKFGEIFSQNRKDSLHPLRIEIGSGNGDWVINQCRSSPSPANFLSIELRSDRIAKQIEKMALGGIDNLCVAGGECGKVLRDFVGEKSVECVYVNFPEPPQQRSGDKDESAGHMLKNENLEIIGRSLLGDGRGRFIFVSDNLS
;
A
#
# COMPACT_ATOMS: atom_id res chain seq x y z
N ILE A 1 11.50 19.25 -3.06
CA ILE A 1 10.62 19.18 -4.23
C ILE A 1 9.78 17.93 -4.04
N HIS A 2 8.57 18.12 -3.49
CA HIS A 2 7.57 17.07 -3.49
C HIS A 2 7.28 16.71 -4.94
N LYS A 3 7.80 15.60 -5.43
CA LYS A 3 7.23 14.98 -6.60
C LYS A 3 6.09 14.11 -6.13
N SER A 4 4.96 14.77 -5.81
CA SER A 4 3.67 14.14 -5.80
C SER A 4 3.50 13.41 -7.13
N VAL A 5 3.04 12.20 -7.06
CA VAL A 5 2.51 11.50 -8.23
C VAL A 5 1.45 12.39 -8.82
N ASN A 6 1.70 12.92 -10.01
CA ASN A 6 0.66 13.53 -10.80
C ASN A 6 -0.30 12.43 -11.27
N LEU A 7 -1.18 12.00 -10.40
CA LEU A 7 -2.44 11.41 -10.81
C LEU A 7 -3.23 12.55 -11.44
N THR A 8 -3.16 12.68 -12.76
CA THR A 8 -4.03 13.59 -13.49
C THR A 8 -5.44 12.99 -13.48
N ILE A 9 -6.13 13.16 -12.37
CA ILE A 9 -7.56 12.90 -12.30
C ILE A 9 -8.20 14.25 -12.58
N ASN A 10 -8.91 14.38 -13.70
CA ASN A 10 -9.76 15.53 -13.98
C ASN A 10 -10.94 15.53 -12.99
N LEU A 11 -10.69 16.01 -11.77
CA LEU A 11 -11.71 16.21 -10.76
C LEU A 11 -12.05 17.71 -10.68
N PRO A 12 -13.29 18.10 -10.45
CA PRO A 12 -13.64 19.50 -10.20
C PRO A 12 -12.85 20.09 -9.02
N ASP A 13 -12.53 21.37 -9.07
CA ASP A 13 -11.62 22.11 -8.17
C ASP A 13 -11.69 21.79 -6.66
N VAL A 14 -12.88 21.50 -6.13
CA VAL A 14 -13.05 21.12 -4.72
C VAL A 14 -12.50 19.74 -4.41
N LYS A 15 -12.59 18.80 -5.38
CA LYS A 15 -12.02 17.47 -5.25
C LYS A 15 -10.50 17.49 -5.37
N ASP A 16 -9.93 18.40 -6.15
CA ASP A 16 -8.49 18.53 -6.30
C ASP A 16 -7.83 19.01 -5.00
N GLN A 17 -8.45 19.94 -4.28
CA GLN A 17 -7.96 20.38 -2.97
C GLN A 17 -8.04 19.28 -1.93
N LEU A 18 -9.14 18.50 -1.91
CA LEU A 18 -9.30 17.36 -1.02
C LEU A 18 -8.28 16.28 -1.36
N PHE A 19 -8.07 16.01 -2.64
CA PHE A 19 -7.12 15.02 -3.13
C PHE A 19 -5.67 15.40 -2.82
N THR A 20 -5.29 16.67 -3.02
CA THR A 20 -3.97 17.19 -2.63
C THR A 20 -3.76 17.07 -1.13
N SER A 21 -4.75 17.44 -0.34
CA SER A 21 -4.71 17.30 1.12
C SER A 21 -4.58 15.83 1.56
N LEU A 22 -5.23 14.90 0.87
CA LEU A 22 -5.10 13.47 1.16
C LEU A 22 -3.71 12.93 0.78
N ILE A 23 -3.14 13.38 -0.34
CA ILE A 23 -1.77 13.05 -0.74
C ILE A 23 -0.79 13.58 0.32
N ASP A 24 -0.93 14.82 0.72
CA ASP A 24 -0.05 15.47 1.69
C ASP A 24 -0.16 14.83 3.09
N ASN A 25 -1.38 14.46 3.50
CA ASN A 25 -1.64 13.90 4.83
C ASN A 25 -1.41 12.38 4.92
N PHE A 26 -1.57 11.64 3.83
CA PHE A 26 -1.49 10.17 3.81
C PHE A 26 -0.30 9.63 3.02
N GLY A 27 0.60 10.46 2.54
CA GLY A 27 1.88 10.03 1.99
C GLY A 27 1.77 9.23 0.69
N PHE A 28 0.93 9.66 -0.25
CA PHE A 28 0.81 9.02 -1.56
C PHE A 28 2.13 9.06 -2.33
N ARG A 29 2.69 7.89 -2.67
CA ARG A 29 3.87 7.81 -3.56
C ARG A 29 3.72 6.65 -4.53
N THR A 30 4.02 6.88 -5.81
CA THR A 30 4.18 5.80 -6.78
C THR A 30 5.64 5.43 -6.88
N SER A 31 5.92 4.14 -7.03
CA SER A 31 7.20 3.65 -7.47
C SER A 31 7.37 3.94 -8.97
N SER A 32 7.60 5.19 -9.36
CA SER A 32 8.06 5.46 -10.72
C SER A 32 9.50 5.01 -10.85
N SER A 33 9.86 4.41 -11.98
CA SER A 33 11.14 3.78 -12.28
C SER A 33 12.36 4.73 -12.32
N THR A 34 12.16 6.00 -12.12
CA THR A 34 13.25 6.95 -11.88
C THR A 34 13.51 6.99 -10.38
N ALA A 35 14.67 6.47 -9.97
CA ALA A 35 15.21 6.66 -8.63
C ALA A 35 15.26 8.16 -8.32
N GLN A 36 14.18 8.69 -7.79
CA GLN A 36 14.16 10.03 -7.26
C GLN A 36 14.78 9.92 -5.89
N THR A 37 15.91 10.57 -5.71
CA THR A 37 16.47 10.86 -4.41
C THR A 37 15.34 11.43 -3.55
N LEU A 38 14.85 10.61 -2.63
CA LEU A 38 13.92 11.07 -1.61
C LEU A 38 14.61 12.23 -0.90
N ASN A 39 13.90 13.34 -0.72
CA ASN A 39 14.44 14.44 0.04
C ASN A 39 14.72 13.90 1.46
N PRO A 40 16.00 13.89 1.93
CA PRO A 40 16.34 13.38 3.25
C PRO A 40 15.66 14.16 4.38
N TYR A 41 15.10 15.32 4.09
CA TYR A 41 14.34 16.16 5.01
C TYR A 41 12.84 15.91 4.98
N ASP A 42 12.35 14.92 4.20
CA ASP A 42 10.94 14.57 4.23
C ASP A 42 10.61 13.88 5.57
N PRO A 43 9.80 14.47 6.44
CA PRO A 43 9.54 13.94 7.79
C PRO A 43 8.88 12.57 7.79
N LEU A 44 8.26 12.17 6.67
CA LEU A 44 7.60 10.87 6.54
C LEU A 44 8.57 9.71 6.26
N PHE A 45 9.86 10.01 5.98
CA PHE A 45 10.87 9.00 5.73
C PHE A 45 11.90 8.95 6.85
N ASP A 46 12.33 7.74 7.15
CA ASP A 46 13.49 7.53 7.98
C ASP A 46 14.76 7.86 7.17
N ALA A 47 15.58 8.79 7.69
CA ALA A 47 16.76 9.31 6.98
C ALA A 47 17.85 8.24 6.75
N ASN A 48 17.89 7.18 7.59
CA ASN A 48 18.91 6.13 7.50
C ASN A 48 18.49 5.00 6.57
N THR A 49 17.23 4.63 6.60
CA THR A 49 16.69 3.46 5.90
C THR A 49 15.94 3.81 4.64
N ASN A 50 15.55 5.07 4.49
CA ASN A 50 14.70 5.57 3.39
C ASN A 50 13.31 4.91 3.35
N LYS A 51 12.86 4.37 4.49
CA LYS A 51 11.55 3.74 4.64
C LYS A 51 10.53 4.71 5.19
N LEU A 52 9.25 4.45 4.90
CA LEU A 52 8.16 5.22 5.46
C LEU A 52 8.03 4.98 6.97
N LYS A 53 7.91 6.06 7.71
CA LYS A 53 7.60 6.05 9.15
C LYS A 53 6.10 5.98 9.35
N PHE A 54 5.53 4.78 9.22
CA PHE A 54 4.07 4.58 9.32
C PHE A 54 3.51 5.09 10.66
N GLY A 55 4.25 4.99 11.74
CA GLY A 55 3.85 5.58 13.02
C GLY A 55 3.60 7.08 12.93
N GLU A 56 4.43 7.83 12.21
CA GLU A 56 4.25 9.26 12.02
C GLU A 56 3.13 9.58 11.03
N ILE A 57 3.00 8.80 9.95
CA ILE A 57 1.90 8.95 8.96
C ILE A 57 0.54 8.86 9.66
N PHE A 58 0.35 7.87 10.52
CA PHE A 58 -0.92 7.66 11.20
C PHE A 58 -1.11 8.50 12.46
N SER A 59 -0.01 8.98 13.10
CA SER A 59 -0.09 9.82 14.30
C SER A 59 -0.62 11.22 14.06
N GLN A 60 -0.51 11.71 12.83
CA GLN A 60 -1.03 13.04 12.47
C GLN A 60 -2.55 13.15 12.69
N ASN A 61 -3.25 12.03 12.61
CA ASN A 61 -4.70 11.98 12.71
C ASN A 61 -5.22 11.23 13.95
N ARG A 62 -4.35 10.55 14.71
CA ARG A 62 -4.75 9.70 15.84
C ARG A 62 -3.76 9.80 17.01
N LYS A 63 -4.30 9.90 18.21
CA LYS A 63 -3.48 9.94 19.45
C LYS A 63 -2.74 8.63 19.74
N ASP A 64 -3.20 7.50 19.18
CA ASP A 64 -2.66 6.15 19.39
C ASP A 64 -2.08 5.60 18.09
N SER A 65 -0.92 6.12 17.69
CA SER A 65 -0.23 5.76 16.43
C SER A 65 0.48 4.39 16.45
N LEU A 66 0.57 3.73 17.61
CA LEU A 66 1.33 2.49 17.81
C LEU A 66 0.57 1.22 17.41
N HIS A 67 -0.48 1.33 16.62
CA HIS A 67 -1.18 0.16 16.11
C HIS A 67 -0.34 -0.62 15.10
N PRO A 68 -0.43 -1.95 15.09
CA PRO A 68 0.29 -2.78 14.14
C PRO A 68 -0.07 -2.43 12.69
N LEU A 69 0.92 -2.52 11.79
CA LEU A 69 0.72 -2.33 10.37
C LEU A 69 0.26 -3.63 9.73
N ARG A 70 -0.82 -3.56 8.97
CA ARG A 70 -1.34 -4.63 8.10
C ARG A 70 -1.37 -4.15 6.66
N ILE A 71 -1.09 -5.04 5.71
CA ILE A 71 -1.00 -4.70 4.30
C ILE A 71 -1.96 -5.55 3.50
N GLU A 72 -2.72 -4.94 2.58
CA GLU A 72 -3.41 -5.65 1.50
C GLU A 72 -2.71 -5.38 0.18
N ILE A 73 -2.32 -6.46 -0.52
CA ILE A 73 -1.71 -6.40 -1.85
C ILE A 73 -2.77 -6.74 -2.90
N GLY A 74 -2.83 -5.92 -3.96
CA GLY A 74 -3.85 -6.07 -5.01
C GLY A 74 -5.24 -5.70 -4.51
N SER A 75 -5.35 -4.66 -3.73
CA SER A 75 -6.58 -4.26 -3.01
C SER A 75 -7.75 -3.84 -3.91
N GLY A 76 -7.54 -3.74 -5.21
CA GLY A 76 -8.60 -3.39 -6.15
C GLY A 76 -9.25 -2.04 -5.82
N ASN A 77 -10.57 -2.00 -5.73
CA ASN A 77 -11.31 -0.80 -5.36
C ASN A 77 -11.31 -0.50 -3.84
N GLY A 78 -10.56 -1.29 -3.04
CA GLY A 78 -10.37 -1.10 -1.61
C GLY A 78 -11.56 -1.53 -0.74
N ASP A 79 -12.51 -2.28 -1.28
CA ASP A 79 -13.72 -2.63 -0.52
C ASP A 79 -13.39 -3.44 0.73
N TRP A 80 -12.50 -4.40 0.62
CA TRP A 80 -12.10 -5.23 1.76
C TRP A 80 -11.29 -4.43 2.79
N VAL A 81 -10.22 -3.73 2.38
CA VAL A 81 -9.35 -3.00 3.31
C VAL A 81 -10.10 -1.89 4.04
N ILE A 82 -10.98 -1.16 3.35
CA ILE A 82 -11.80 -0.10 3.96
C ILE A 82 -12.76 -0.69 4.99
N ASN A 83 -13.36 -1.85 4.68
CA ASN A 83 -14.18 -2.55 5.65
C ASN A 83 -13.37 -3.00 6.88
N GLN A 84 -12.14 -3.49 6.67
CA GLN A 84 -11.24 -3.84 7.78
C GLN A 84 -10.86 -2.63 8.64
N CYS A 85 -10.62 -1.48 8.01
CA CYS A 85 -10.33 -0.24 8.73
C CYS A 85 -11.45 0.17 9.72
N ARG A 86 -12.71 -0.12 9.34
CA ARG A 86 -13.91 0.22 10.13
C ARG A 86 -14.25 -0.83 11.18
N SER A 87 -14.09 -2.10 10.87
CA SER A 87 -14.68 -3.22 11.61
C SER A 87 -13.67 -4.19 12.21
N SER A 88 -12.37 -3.94 12.07
CA SER A 88 -11.37 -4.83 12.67
C SER A 88 -11.55 -4.92 14.19
N PRO A 89 -11.64 -6.13 14.75
CA PRO A 89 -11.82 -6.33 16.19
C PRO A 89 -10.63 -5.84 17.03
N SER A 90 -9.46 -5.74 16.42
CA SER A 90 -8.27 -5.11 17.02
C SER A 90 -7.84 -3.92 16.20
N PRO A 91 -7.63 -2.74 16.82
CA PRO A 91 -7.16 -1.56 16.11
C PRO A 91 -5.87 -1.86 15.35
N ALA A 92 -5.82 -1.44 14.07
CA ALA A 92 -4.66 -1.61 13.21
C ALA A 92 -4.58 -0.45 12.22
N ASN A 93 -3.37 -0.18 11.75
CA ASN A 93 -3.12 0.68 10.62
C ASN A 93 -2.99 -0.17 9.36
N PHE A 94 -3.48 0.31 8.25
CA PHE A 94 -3.48 -0.44 6.99
C PHE A 94 -2.70 0.29 5.91
N LEU A 95 -1.98 -0.50 5.10
CA LEU A 95 -1.41 -0.08 3.84
C LEU A 95 -2.09 -0.89 2.73
N SER A 96 -2.69 -0.19 1.79
CA SER A 96 -3.23 -0.77 0.57
C SER A 96 -2.23 -0.59 -0.57
N ILE A 97 -1.91 -1.65 -1.29
CA ILE A 97 -1.03 -1.61 -2.46
C ILE A 97 -1.84 -2.02 -3.70
N GLU A 98 -1.93 -1.10 -4.66
CA GLU A 98 -2.67 -1.32 -5.90
C GLU A 98 -1.87 -0.79 -7.10
N LEU A 99 -1.90 -1.51 -8.22
CA LEU A 99 -1.16 -1.14 -9.43
C LEU A 99 -1.93 -0.14 -10.30
N ARG A 100 -3.25 -0.25 -10.34
CA ARG A 100 -4.09 0.51 -11.25
C ARG A 100 -4.52 1.85 -10.65
N SER A 101 -4.19 2.94 -11.35
CA SER A 101 -4.50 4.30 -10.91
C SER A 101 -6.00 4.60 -10.76
N ASP A 102 -6.84 4.01 -11.62
CA ASP A 102 -8.30 4.17 -11.54
C ASP A 102 -8.89 3.52 -10.26
N ARG A 103 -8.31 2.39 -9.83
CA ARG A 103 -8.70 1.72 -8.58
C ARG A 103 -8.19 2.48 -7.35
N ILE A 104 -6.95 3.00 -7.41
CA ILE A 104 -6.38 3.86 -6.37
C ILE A 104 -7.27 5.09 -6.14
N ALA A 105 -7.68 5.76 -7.21
CA ALA A 105 -8.57 6.92 -7.11
C ALA A 105 -9.89 6.61 -6.39
N LYS A 106 -10.49 5.44 -6.68
CA LYS A 106 -11.71 4.98 -5.99
C LYS A 106 -11.48 4.71 -4.50
N GLN A 107 -10.31 4.18 -4.14
CA GLN A 107 -9.98 3.97 -2.72
C GLN A 107 -9.90 5.30 -1.99
N ILE A 108 -9.22 6.28 -2.57
CA ILE A 108 -9.08 7.62 -1.97
C ILE A 108 -10.43 8.30 -1.82
N GLU A 109 -11.28 8.22 -2.84
CA GLU A 109 -12.64 8.74 -2.77
C GLU A 109 -13.42 8.11 -1.60
N LYS A 110 -13.37 6.78 -1.47
CA LYS A 110 -14.03 6.06 -0.37
C LYS A 110 -13.46 6.41 1.00
N MET A 111 -12.11 6.58 1.10
CA MET A 111 -11.48 7.02 2.34
C MET A 111 -11.97 8.39 2.76
N ALA A 112 -11.95 9.35 1.83
CA ALA A 112 -12.39 10.72 2.08
C ALA A 112 -13.86 10.80 2.52
N LEU A 113 -14.75 10.13 1.76
CA LEU A 113 -16.17 10.11 2.07
C LEU A 113 -16.50 9.32 3.35
N GLY A 114 -15.68 8.34 3.68
CA GLY A 114 -15.87 7.46 4.83
C GLY A 114 -15.19 7.91 6.11
N GLY A 115 -14.39 8.99 6.09
CA GLY A 115 -13.61 9.44 7.23
C GLY A 115 -12.61 8.40 7.74
N ILE A 116 -11.96 7.67 6.81
CA ILE A 116 -10.98 6.63 7.14
C ILE A 116 -9.63 7.27 7.36
N ASP A 117 -9.11 7.18 8.57
CA ASP A 117 -7.85 7.80 9.01
C ASP A 117 -6.71 6.80 9.32
N ASN A 118 -7.00 5.50 9.25
CA ASN A 118 -6.07 4.41 9.51
C ASN A 118 -5.70 3.61 8.24
N LEU A 119 -5.87 4.19 7.06
CA LEU A 119 -5.50 3.61 5.79
C LEU A 119 -4.54 4.54 5.03
N CYS A 120 -3.42 3.98 4.58
CA CYS A 120 -2.53 4.57 3.58
C CYS A 120 -2.68 3.79 2.28
N VAL A 121 -2.70 4.46 1.14
CA VAL A 121 -2.79 3.81 -0.17
C VAL A 121 -1.50 4.09 -0.95
N ALA A 122 -0.86 3.05 -1.45
CA ALA A 122 0.33 3.12 -2.28
C ALA A 122 0.05 2.58 -3.69
N GLY A 123 0.43 3.36 -4.69
CA GLY A 123 0.37 2.93 -6.09
C GLY A 123 1.69 2.31 -6.54
N GLY A 124 1.63 1.12 -7.14
CA GLY A 124 2.79 0.49 -7.75
C GLY A 124 2.82 -1.03 -7.67
N GLU A 125 3.89 -1.58 -8.24
CA GLU A 125 4.17 -3.02 -8.15
C GLU A 125 4.54 -3.39 -6.72
N CYS A 126 3.90 -4.44 -6.17
CA CYS A 126 3.96 -4.76 -4.75
C CYS A 126 5.39 -4.99 -4.22
N GLY A 127 6.22 -5.73 -4.96
CA GLY A 127 7.61 -5.97 -4.56
C GLY A 127 8.44 -4.69 -4.49
N LYS A 128 8.20 -3.75 -5.40
CA LYS A 128 8.86 -2.44 -5.36
C LYS A 128 8.38 -1.60 -4.18
N VAL A 129 7.07 -1.53 -3.97
CA VAL A 129 6.50 -0.77 -2.85
C VAL A 129 7.01 -1.31 -1.52
N LEU A 130 6.98 -2.62 -1.33
CA LEU A 130 7.48 -3.25 -0.10
C LEU A 130 8.98 -3.01 0.08
N ARG A 131 9.79 -3.24 -0.96
CA ARG A 131 11.23 -3.06 -0.90
C ARG A 131 11.63 -1.62 -0.65
N ASP A 132 10.97 -0.66 -1.30
CA ASP A 132 11.40 0.73 -1.26
C ASP A 132 10.85 1.50 -0.06
N PHE A 133 9.66 1.15 0.43
CA PHE A 133 8.95 1.96 1.42
C PHE A 133 8.61 1.26 2.74
N VAL A 134 8.62 -0.07 2.79
CA VAL A 134 8.26 -0.80 4.01
C VAL A 134 9.52 -1.31 4.72
N GLY A 135 9.58 -1.12 6.03
CA GLY A 135 10.69 -1.62 6.84
C GLY A 135 10.65 -3.13 7.00
N GLU A 136 11.83 -3.74 7.17
CA GLU A 136 11.90 -5.16 7.55
C GLU A 136 11.30 -5.38 8.94
N LYS A 137 10.67 -6.53 9.15
CA LYS A 137 10.07 -6.93 10.44
C LYS A 137 9.14 -5.88 11.06
N SER A 138 8.41 -5.14 10.21
CA SER A 138 7.52 -4.06 10.64
C SER A 138 6.03 -4.34 10.42
N VAL A 139 5.68 -5.42 9.75
CA VAL A 139 4.31 -5.74 9.32
C VAL A 139 3.76 -6.91 10.12
N GLU A 140 2.59 -6.74 10.73
CA GLU A 140 1.90 -7.80 11.45
C GLU A 140 1.25 -8.82 10.51
N CYS A 141 0.62 -8.34 9.44
CA CYS A 141 -0.08 -9.22 8.52
C CYS A 141 -0.08 -8.68 7.10
N VAL A 142 0.17 -9.55 6.14
CA VAL A 142 -0.02 -9.28 4.72
C VAL A 142 -1.16 -10.14 4.19
N TYR A 143 -2.10 -9.51 3.52
CA TYR A 143 -3.26 -10.13 2.88
C TYR A 143 -3.14 -10.05 1.37
N VAL A 144 -3.48 -11.14 0.70
CA VAL A 144 -3.69 -11.20 -0.74
C VAL A 144 -5.04 -11.87 -0.99
N ASN A 145 -6.02 -11.10 -1.37
CA ASN A 145 -7.39 -11.56 -1.55
C ASN A 145 -7.73 -11.69 -3.02
N PHE A 146 -8.05 -12.90 -3.47
CA PHE A 146 -8.51 -13.21 -4.82
C PHE A 146 -7.61 -12.60 -5.92
N PRO A 147 -6.29 -12.90 -5.91
CA PRO A 147 -5.39 -12.40 -6.94
C PRO A 147 -5.84 -12.88 -8.32
N GLU A 148 -5.70 -12.01 -9.31
CA GLU A 148 -5.94 -12.41 -10.69
C GLU A 148 -4.99 -13.57 -11.05
N PRO A 149 -5.49 -14.65 -11.69
CA PRO A 149 -4.64 -15.76 -12.10
C PRO A 149 -3.57 -15.26 -13.09
N PRO A 150 -2.42 -15.92 -13.19
CA PRO A 150 -1.42 -15.63 -14.21
C PRO A 150 -2.10 -15.62 -15.59
N GLN A 151 -2.08 -14.47 -16.26
CA GLN A 151 -2.63 -14.42 -17.61
C GLN A 151 -1.63 -15.08 -18.55
N GLN A 152 -2.05 -16.14 -19.21
CA GLN A 152 -1.32 -16.72 -20.32
C GLN A 152 -1.28 -15.73 -21.48
N ARG A 153 -0.23 -14.93 -21.57
CA ARG A 153 0.08 -14.16 -22.78
C ARG A 153 0.69 -15.15 -23.77
N SER A 154 -0.04 -15.44 -24.84
CA SER A 154 0.43 -16.29 -25.93
C SER A 154 1.78 -15.79 -26.43
N GLY A 155 2.86 -16.50 -26.12
CA GLY A 155 4.20 -16.25 -26.61
C GLY A 155 5.30 -15.99 -25.60
N ASP A 156 5.00 -15.66 -24.35
CA ASP A 156 6.02 -15.48 -23.31
C ASP A 156 6.32 -16.80 -22.61
N LYS A 157 7.61 -17.17 -22.59
CA LYS A 157 8.09 -18.42 -21.96
C LYS A 157 8.14 -18.33 -20.42
N ASP A 158 7.85 -17.17 -19.83
CA ASP A 158 7.91 -16.97 -18.37
C ASP A 158 6.60 -16.36 -17.86
N GLU A 159 5.60 -17.21 -17.71
CA GLU A 159 4.26 -16.86 -17.21
C GLU A 159 4.29 -16.30 -15.77
N SER A 160 5.34 -16.60 -15.01
CA SER A 160 5.48 -16.19 -13.61
C SER A 160 5.98 -14.75 -13.46
N ALA A 161 6.62 -14.18 -14.47
CA ALA A 161 7.33 -12.89 -14.36
C ALA A 161 6.41 -11.70 -14.04
N GLY A 162 5.14 -11.78 -14.44
CA GLY A 162 4.13 -10.73 -14.20
C GLY A 162 3.23 -10.96 -12.98
N HIS A 163 3.32 -12.13 -12.34
CA HIS A 163 2.42 -12.47 -11.24
C HIS A 163 2.84 -11.80 -9.93
N MET A 164 1.86 -11.29 -9.16
CA MET A 164 2.17 -10.59 -7.90
C MET A 164 2.78 -11.52 -6.84
N LEU A 165 2.55 -12.83 -6.92
CA LEU A 165 3.07 -13.85 -6.00
C LEU A 165 4.28 -14.60 -6.56
N LYS A 166 5.11 -13.97 -7.40
CA LYS A 166 6.40 -14.53 -7.78
C LYS A 166 7.33 -14.69 -6.57
N ASN A 167 8.28 -15.62 -6.65
CA ASN A 167 9.19 -15.95 -5.55
C ASN A 167 9.89 -14.73 -4.95
N GLU A 168 10.35 -13.80 -5.78
CA GLU A 168 10.99 -12.56 -5.32
C GLU A 168 10.06 -11.73 -4.41
N ASN A 169 8.79 -11.59 -4.78
CA ASN A 169 7.82 -10.85 -3.99
C ASN A 169 7.49 -11.56 -2.67
N LEU A 170 7.39 -12.89 -2.70
CA LEU A 170 7.18 -13.70 -1.48
C LEU A 170 8.35 -13.57 -0.49
N GLU A 171 9.58 -13.53 -0.99
CA GLU A 171 10.76 -13.26 -0.14
C GLU A 171 10.70 -11.87 0.50
N ILE A 172 10.33 -10.84 -0.27
CA ILE A 172 10.20 -9.47 0.23
C ILE A 172 9.07 -9.39 1.28
N ILE A 173 7.93 -10.02 1.01
CA ILE A 173 6.84 -10.15 1.98
C ILE A 173 7.36 -10.81 3.27
N GLY A 174 8.05 -11.94 3.16
CA GLY A 174 8.60 -12.63 4.31
C GLY A 174 9.55 -11.79 5.16
N ARG A 175 10.40 -10.98 4.52
CA ARG A 175 11.30 -10.04 5.23
C ARG A 175 10.56 -8.91 5.93
N SER A 176 9.45 -8.44 5.36
CA SER A 176 8.65 -7.36 5.95
C SER A 176 7.86 -7.79 7.18
N LEU A 177 7.51 -9.07 7.28
CA LEU A 177 6.70 -9.61 8.38
C LEU A 177 7.46 -9.59 9.71
N LEU A 178 6.72 -9.33 10.79
CA LEU A 178 7.24 -9.43 12.16
C LEU A 178 7.84 -10.82 12.40
N GLY A 179 9.00 -10.86 13.07
CA GLY A 179 9.63 -12.08 13.52
C GLY A 179 8.89 -12.77 14.67
N ASP A 180 9.45 -13.89 15.15
CA ASP A 180 8.99 -14.63 16.35
C ASP A 180 7.57 -15.20 16.24
N GLY A 181 7.15 -15.56 15.03
CA GLY A 181 5.82 -16.13 14.77
C GLY A 181 4.67 -15.13 14.86
N ARG A 182 4.93 -13.84 15.04
CA ARG A 182 3.90 -12.79 15.10
C ARG A 182 3.44 -12.33 13.72
N GLY A 183 4.33 -12.38 12.73
CA GLY A 183 4.01 -12.01 11.35
C GLY A 183 3.17 -13.09 10.66
N ARG A 184 2.16 -12.70 9.89
CA ARG A 184 1.27 -13.61 9.17
C ARG A 184 1.14 -13.20 7.71
N PHE A 185 1.14 -14.19 6.83
CA PHE A 185 0.76 -14.06 5.44
C PHE A 185 -0.55 -14.81 5.22
N ILE A 186 -1.57 -14.14 4.75
CA ILE A 186 -2.90 -14.70 4.49
C ILE A 186 -3.21 -14.55 3.01
N PHE A 187 -3.41 -15.69 2.38
CA PHE A 187 -3.76 -15.80 0.99
C PHE A 187 -5.15 -16.42 0.86
N VAL A 188 -6.04 -15.78 0.12
CA VAL A 188 -7.38 -16.26 -0.18
C VAL A 188 -7.56 -16.34 -1.69
N SER A 189 -7.96 -17.49 -2.20
CA SER A 189 -8.23 -17.71 -3.62
C SER A 189 -9.48 -18.56 -3.79
N ASP A 190 -10.22 -18.32 -4.84
CA ASP A 190 -11.32 -19.15 -5.34
C ASP A 190 -10.84 -20.16 -6.39
N ASN A 191 -9.57 -20.07 -6.79
CA ASN A 191 -8.97 -21.00 -7.72
C ASN A 191 -8.44 -22.25 -6.98
N LEU A 192 -9.12 -23.37 -7.14
CA LEU A 192 -8.79 -24.65 -6.53
C LEU A 192 -7.98 -25.59 -7.45
N SER A 193 -7.48 -25.08 -8.60
CA SER A 193 -6.68 -25.85 -9.56
C SER A 193 -5.22 -25.92 -9.20
#